data_a3e80de588a399aadecee8937f9146ee
#
_entry.id   a3e80de588a399aadecee8937f9146ee
#
_cell.length_a   1.000
_cell.length_b   1.000
_cell.length_c   1.000
_cell.angle_alpha   90.00
_cell.angle_beta   90.00
_cell.angle_gamma   90.00
#
_symmetry.space_group_name_H-M   'P 1'
#
loop_
_entity.id
_entity.type
_entity.pdbx_description
1 polymer ?
#
loop_
_entity_poly.entity_id
_entity_poly.type
_entity_poly.pdbx_seq_one_letter_code
_entity_poly.pdbx_strand_id
1 'polypeptide(L)'
;MANGKKLIKILCLLIGITSYNHVGLTMEKKPYHHVSDGTFRNPEGSPKRNTNFKWSYKVFNKEKKKLDMTVPEEHVVKKEKVLSDLSKLKNDDYIAWIGHATFIIKLGNTTIITDPVFSKNAGPLIFGPKRFTEPALKLNEIPKIDLF
;
A
#
# COMPACT_ATOMS: atom_id res chain seq x y z
N MET A 1 4.11 63.84 7.37
CA MET A 1 3.63 62.66 6.62
C MET A 1 4.44 61.39 6.81
N ALA A 2 5.52 61.35 7.60
CA ALA A 2 6.35 60.15 7.82
C ALA A 2 5.82 59.18 8.89
N ASN A 3 5.00 59.62 9.84
CA ASN A 3 4.53 58.80 10.95
C ASN A 3 3.41 57.82 10.58
N GLY A 4 2.57 58.11 9.57
CA GLY A 4 1.48 57.22 9.18
C GLY A 4 1.96 55.91 8.51
N LYS A 5 3.03 55.98 7.70
CA LYS A 5 3.59 54.79 7.03
C LYS A 5 4.29 53.84 8.01
N LYS A 6 4.87 54.35 9.11
CA LYS A 6 5.46 53.53 10.16
C LYS A 6 4.40 52.79 10.98
N LEU A 7 3.28 53.48 11.29
CA LEU A 7 2.18 52.90 12.04
C LEU A 7 1.49 51.77 11.27
N ILE A 8 1.28 51.92 9.96
CA ILE A 8 0.69 50.88 9.09
C ILE A 8 1.59 49.63 8.99
N LYS A 9 2.91 49.83 8.90
CA LYS A 9 3.85 48.67 8.87
C LYS A 9 3.86 47.89 10.19
N ILE A 10 3.79 48.56 11.32
CA ILE A 10 3.71 47.95 12.66
C ILE A 10 2.36 47.21 12.83
N LEU A 11 1.25 47.80 12.36
CA LEU A 11 -0.06 47.17 12.41
C LEU A 11 -0.15 45.93 11.53
N CYS A 12 0.41 45.95 10.31
CA CYS A 12 0.50 44.75 9.45
C CYS A 12 1.39 43.67 10.06
N LEU A 13 2.46 44.02 10.77
CA LEU A 13 3.33 43.06 11.45
C LEU A 13 2.59 42.40 12.63
N LEU A 14 1.82 43.15 13.40
CA LEU A 14 1.02 42.63 14.51
C LEU A 14 -0.13 41.73 14.04
N ILE A 15 -0.82 42.09 12.94
CA ILE A 15 -1.87 41.25 12.35
C ILE A 15 -1.25 39.95 11.78
N GLY A 16 -0.07 40.03 11.16
CA GLY A 16 0.65 38.84 10.68
C GLY A 16 1.06 37.89 11.81
N ILE A 17 1.48 38.43 12.96
CA ILE A 17 1.85 37.62 14.13
C ILE A 17 0.60 36.99 14.79
N THR A 18 -0.52 37.71 14.87
CA THR A 18 -1.75 37.14 15.43
C THR A 18 -2.39 36.08 14.53
N SER A 19 -2.27 36.23 13.21
CA SER A 19 -2.73 35.20 12.25
C SER A 19 -1.86 33.95 12.30
N TYR A 20 -0.55 34.07 12.57
CA TYR A 20 0.35 32.94 12.67
C TYR A 20 0.14 32.09 13.93
N ASN A 21 -0.36 32.69 15.01
CA ASN A 21 -0.61 32.00 16.27
C ASN A 21 -1.96 31.26 16.30
N HIS A 22 -2.85 31.45 15.31
CA HIS A 22 -4.15 30.75 15.27
C HIS A 22 -4.17 29.50 14.36
N VAL A 23 -3.12 29.22 13.58
CA VAL A 23 -3.01 28.04 12.73
C VAL A 23 -2.37 26.86 13.46
N GLY A 24 -1.96 27.01 14.71
CA GLY A 24 -1.04 26.10 15.38
C GLY A 24 -1.56 25.26 16.55
N LEU A 25 -2.85 25.24 16.91
CA LEU A 25 -3.27 24.56 18.15
C LEU A 25 -4.57 23.75 18.08
N THR A 26 -4.93 23.20 16.95
CA THR A 26 -5.66 21.93 16.99
C THR A 26 -4.60 20.84 17.14
N MET A 27 -4.28 20.46 18.35
CA MET A 27 -3.63 19.19 18.64
C MET A 27 -4.62 18.12 18.16
N GLU A 28 -4.51 17.74 16.89
CA GLU A 28 -5.28 16.65 16.31
C GLU A 28 -5.00 15.44 17.18
N LYS A 29 -6.03 14.96 17.88
CA LYS A 29 -5.91 13.80 18.77
C LYS A 29 -5.42 12.64 17.92
N LYS A 30 -4.14 12.27 18.09
CA LYS A 30 -3.55 11.17 17.33
C LYS A 30 -4.46 9.95 17.41
N PRO A 31 -4.71 9.26 16.28
CA PRO A 31 -5.50 8.05 16.27
C PRO A 31 -4.98 7.02 17.29
N TYR A 32 -5.86 6.14 17.77
CA TYR A 32 -5.55 5.14 18.79
C TYR A 32 -4.28 4.31 18.50
N HIS A 33 -4.02 4.02 17.24
CA HIS A 33 -2.86 3.22 16.83
C HIS A 33 -1.51 3.96 16.92
N HIS A 34 -1.49 5.28 17.11
CA HIS A 34 -0.27 6.05 17.35
C HIS A 34 0.08 6.06 18.83
N VAL A 35 1.31 5.69 19.17
CA VAL A 35 1.84 5.75 20.53
C VAL A 35 2.69 7.02 20.69
N SER A 36 2.81 7.53 21.92
CA SER A 36 3.55 8.77 22.22
C SER A 36 5.05 8.68 21.92
N ASP A 37 5.61 7.49 21.93
CA ASP A 37 7.02 7.21 21.64
C ASP A 37 7.33 7.13 20.11
N GLY A 38 6.33 7.41 19.26
CA GLY A 38 6.48 7.35 17.80
C GLY A 38 6.25 5.96 17.20
N THR A 39 5.93 4.96 18.00
CA THR A 39 5.60 3.62 17.52
C THR A 39 4.11 3.47 17.21
N PHE A 40 3.73 2.32 16.66
CA PHE A 40 2.35 1.97 16.37
C PHE A 40 1.93 0.75 17.20
N ARG A 41 0.67 0.72 17.62
CA ARG A 41 0.07 -0.42 18.29
C ARG A 41 -1.08 -1.01 17.47
N ASN A 42 -1.26 -2.31 17.60
CA ASN A 42 -2.40 -2.99 17.00
C ASN A 42 -3.72 -2.63 17.74
N PRO A 43 -4.89 -2.83 17.10
CA PRO A 43 -6.18 -2.71 17.76
C PRO A 43 -6.28 -3.57 19.03
N GLU A 44 -7.16 -3.18 19.94
CA GLU A 44 -7.47 -3.99 21.13
C GLU A 44 -7.94 -5.40 20.72
N GLY A 45 -7.53 -6.42 21.50
CA GLY A 45 -7.82 -7.82 21.18
C GLY A 45 -6.85 -8.46 20.19
N SER A 46 -5.94 -7.70 19.58
CA SER A 46 -4.94 -8.28 18.70
C SER A 46 -3.99 -9.21 19.47
N PRO A 47 -3.54 -10.33 18.87
CA PRO A 47 -2.58 -11.22 19.49
C PRO A 47 -1.30 -10.48 19.84
N LYS A 48 -0.77 -10.70 21.05
CA LYS A 48 0.51 -10.12 21.44
C LYS A 48 1.62 -10.70 20.57
N ARG A 49 2.49 -9.82 20.08
CA ARG A 49 3.68 -10.25 19.33
C ARG A 49 4.54 -11.17 20.20
N ASN A 50 4.87 -12.33 19.70
CA ASN A 50 5.84 -13.20 20.36
C ASN A 50 7.25 -12.60 20.17
N THR A 51 7.73 -11.89 21.20
CA THR A 51 9.04 -11.24 21.20
C THR A 51 10.21 -12.24 21.26
N ASN A 52 9.94 -13.49 21.62
CA ASN A 52 10.95 -14.57 21.65
C ASN A 52 11.14 -15.24 20.30
N PHE A 53 10.33 -14.89 19.29
CA PHE A 53 10.46 -15.44 17.95
C PHE A 53 11.69 -14.83 17.27
N LYS A 54 12.79 -15.57 17.28
CA LYS A 54 13.98 -15.23 16.46
C LYS A 54 13.75 -15.70 15.04
N TRP A 55 13.56 -14.77 14.12
CA TRP A 55 13.61 -15.04 12.69
C TRP A 55 15.00 -15.60 12.36
N SER A 56 15.10 -16.90 12.15
CA SER A 56 16.30 -17.50 11.66
C SER A 56 16.07 -18.13 10.29
N TYR A 57 17.02 -17.97 9.40
CA TYR A 57 17.01 -18.60 8.07
C TYR A 57 16.81 -20.11 8.16
N LYS A 58 17.28 -20.76 9.24
CA LYS A 58 17.10 -22.19 9.52
C LYS A 58 15.62 -22.55 9.76
N VAL A 59 14.87 -21.73 10.50
CA VAL A 59 13.42 -21.95 10.75
C VAL A 59 12.64 -21.82 9.45
N PHE A 60 12.90 -20.77 8.69
CA PHE A 60 12.25 -20.55 7.40
C PHE A 60 12.48 -21.71 6.42
N ASN A 61 13.70 -22.23 6.31
CA ASN A 61 14.00 -23.35 5.41
C ASN A 61 13.46 -24.70 5.91
N LYS A 62 13.38 -24.90 7.23
CA LYS A 62 12.82 -26.12 7.82
C LYS A 62 11.31 -26.21 7.57
N GLU A 63 10.59 -25.11 7.75
CA GLU A 63 9.16 -25.03 7.48
C GLU A 63 8.86 -25.18 5.98
N LYS A 64 9.68 -24.58 5.12
CA LYS A 64 9.54 -24.65 3.66
C LYS A 64 9.62 -26.07 3.11
N LYS A 65 10.38 -26.97 3.74
CA LYS A 65 10.50 -28.38 3.34
C LYS A 65 9.24 -29.21 3.62
N LYS A 66 8.33 -28.71 4.48
CA LYS A 66 7.09 -29.39 4.87
C LYS A 66 5.86 -28.91 4.11
N LEU A 67 5.98 -27.80 3.35
CA LEU A 67 4.86 -27.28 2.59
C LEU A 67 4.60 -28.16 1.37
N ASP A 68 3.39 -28.69 1.29
CA ASP A 68 2.89 -29.25 0.04
C ASP A 68 2.72 -28.10 -0.96
N MET A 69 3.50 -28.15 -2.03
CA MET A 69 3.49 -27.14 -3.09
C MET A 69 2.66 -27.60 -4.30
N THR A 70 1.84 -28.63 -4.12
CA THR A 70 0.92 -29.08 -5.17
C THR A 70 -0.14 -28.03 -5.40
N VAL A 71 -0.25 -27.55 -6.63
CA VAL A 71 -1.26 -26.56 -7.02
C VAL A 71 -2.54 -27.30 -7.39
N PRO A 72 -3.68 -27.03 -6.73
CA PRO A 72 -4.96 -27.58 -7.16
C PRO A 72 -5.29 -27.17 -8.60
N GLU A 73 -5.96 -28.04 -9.35
CA GLU A 73 -6.21 -27.87 -10.79
C GLU A 73 -6.94 -26.56 -11.12
N GLU A 74 -7.88 -26.15 -10.28
CA GLU A 74 -8.69 -24.94 -10.47
C GLU A 74 -8.21 -23.73 -9.63
N HIS A 75 -6.99 -23.78 -9.10
CA HIS A 75 -6.48 -22.74 -8.21
C HIS A 75 -6.27 -21.39 -8.92
N VAL A 76 -5.94 -21.40 -10.20
CA VAL A 76 -5.72 -20.19 -11.01
C VAL A 76 -6.77 -20.11 -12.11
N VAL A 77 -7.43 -18.98 -12.20
CA VAL A 77 -8.39 -18.71 -13.29
C VAL A 77 -7.65 -18.70 -14.62
N LYS A 78 -8.19 -19.40 -15.62
CA LYS A 78 -7.59 -19.48 -16.96
C LYS A 78 -7.51 -18.07 -17.59
N LYS A 79 -6.42 -17.81 -18.29
CA LYS A 79 -6.11 -16.51 -18.92
C LYS A 79 -7.25 -15.99 -19.79
N GLU A 80 -7.83 -16.84 -20.61
CA GLU A 80 -8.91 -16.49 -21.55
C GLU A 80 -10.14 -15.96 -20.80
N LYS A 81 -10.44 -16.60 -19.65
CA LYS A 81 -11.54 -16.14 -18.79
C LYS A 81 -11.21 -14.80 -18.14
N VAL A 82 -9.98 -14.59 -17.64
CA VAL A 82 -9.55 -13.31 -17.06
C VAL A 82 -9.66 -12.18 -18.06
N LEU A 83 -9.17 -12.38 -19.30
CA LEU A 83 -9.27 -11.38 -20.36
C LEU A 83 -10.72 -11.07 -20.75
N SER A 84 -11.57 -12.10 -20.83
CA SER A 84 -13.00 -11.92 -21.08
C SER A 84 -13.68 -11.13 -19.97
N ASP A 85 -13.40 -11.43 -18.70
CA ASP A 85 -14.01 -10.74 -17.56
C ASP A 85 -13.55 -9.27 -17.50
N LEU A 86 -12.27 -8.99 -17.68
CA LEU A 86 -11.73 -7.62 -17.74
C LEU A 86 -12.35 -6.82 -18.91
N SER A 87 -12.58 -7.47 -20.06
CA SER A 87 -13.25 -6.83 -21.20
C SER A 87 -14.69 -6.43 -20.88
N LYS A 88 -15.44 -7.29 -20.17
CA LYS A 88 -16.82 -6.98 -19.73
C LYS A 88 -16.87 -5.84 -18.73
N LEU A 89 -15.88 -5.78 -17.83
CA LEU A 89 -15.77 -4.78 -16.77
C LEU A 89 -15.08 -3.47 -17.24
N LYS A 90 -14.89 -3.29 -18.55
CA LYS A 90 -14.17 -2.12 -19.10
C LYS A 90 -14.71 -0.78 -18.61
N ASN A 91 -16.02 -0.67 -18.39
CA ASN A 91 -16.69 0.57 -17.96
C ASN A 91 -17.06 0.57 -16.47
N ASP A 92 -16.76 -0.51 -15.74
CA ASP A 92 -17.12 -0.67 -14.35
C ASP A 92 -15.89 -0.52 -13.45
N ASP A 93 -16.12 -0.24 -12.16
CA ASP A 93 -15.11 -0.30 -11.14
C ASP A 93 -14.84 -1.77 -10.79
N TYR A 94 -13.57 -2.12 -10.64
CA TYR A 94 -13.21 -3.49 -10.25
C TYR A 94 -11.89 -3.54 -9.45
N ILE A 95 -11.72 -4.65 -8.74
CA ILE A 95 -10.46 -5.06 -8.13
C ILE A 95 -10.13 -6.46 -8.65
N ALA A 96 -8.97 -6.61 -9.29
CA ALA A 96 -8.46 -7.89 -9.77
C ALA A 96 -7.17 -8.27 -9.04
N TRP A 97 -7.16 -9.42 -8.38
CA TRP A 97 -5.97 -9.96 -7.74
C TRP A 97 -5.12 -10.73 -8.76
N ILE A 98 -3.90 -10.28 -8.98
CA ILE A 98 -2.94 -10.90 -9.93
C ILE A 98 -2.08 -11.96 -9.26
N GLY A 99 -2.11 -11.97 -7.95
CA GLY A 99 -1.31 -12.89 -7.13
C GLY A 99 -0.23 -12.17 -6.34
N HIS A 100 0.25 -12.84 -5.27
CA HIS A 100 1.10 -12.21 -4.26
C HIS A 100 0.40 -11.00 -3.63
N ALA A 101 1.04 -9.85 -3.58
CA ALA A 101 0.47 -8.57 -3.13
C ALA A 101 0.00 -7.67 -4.29
N THR A 102 0.03 -8.18 -5.54
CA THR A 102 -0.31 -7.41 -6.74
C THR A 102 -1.81 -7.38 -6.98
N PHE A 103 -2.39 -6.19 -6.97
CA PHE A 103 -3.78 -5.92 -7.37
C PHE A 103 -3.82 -4.91 -8.50
N ILE A 104 -4.78 -5.09 -9.42
CA ILE A 104 -5.21 -4.04 -10.36
C ILE A 104 -6.55 -3.54 -9.85
N ILE A 105 -6.64 -2.23 -9.64
CA ILE A 105 -7.81 -1.54 -9.12
C ILE A 105 -8.24 -0.51 -10.14
N LYS A 106 -9.46 -0.60 -10.66
CA LYS A 106 -10.04 0.41 -11.52
C LYS A 106 -11.13 1.16 -10.77
N LEU A 107 -11.01 2.49 -10.73
CA LEU A 107 -11.98 3.40 -10.12
C LEU A 107 -12.28 4.53 -11.13
N GLY A 108 -13.46 4.53 -11.70
CA GLY A 108 -13.82 5.44 -12.78
C GLY A 108 -12.86 5.32 -13.96
N ASN A 109 -12.17 6.40 -14.28
CA ASN A 109 -11.20 6.45 -15.38
C ASN A 109 -9.75 6.17 -14.96
N THR A 110 -9.51 5.86 -13.69
CA THR A 110 -8.16 5.66 -13.14
C THR A 110 -7.92 4.17 -12.86
N THR A 111 -6.83 3.65 -13.40
CA THR A 111 -6.38 2.28 -13.13
C THR A 111 -5.07 2.30 -12.34
N ILE A 112 -5.08 1.64 -11.19
CA ILE A 112 -3.99 1.59 -10.24
C ILE A 112 -3.46 0.17 -10.17
N ILE A 113 -2.15 -0.01 -10.06
CA ILE A 113 -1.55 -1.29 -9.71
C ILE A 113 -0.79 -1.17 -8.39
N THR A 114 -0.96 -2.14 -7.50
CA THR A 114 -0.22 -2.20 -6.24
C THR A 114 0.85 -3.27 -6.30
N ASP A 115 2.02 -3.00 -5.73
CA ASP A 115 3.13 -3.94 -5.55
C ASP A 115 3.31 -4.91 -6.75
N PRO A 116 3.70 -4.39 -7.93
CA PRO A 116 3.66 -5.13 -9.19
C PRO A 116 4.74 -6.21 -9.28
N VAL A 117 4.48 -7.39 -8.73
CA VAL A 117 5.38 -8.54 -8.78
C VAL A 117 4.92 -9.51 -9.88
N PHE A 118 5.56 -9.48 -11.05
CA PHE A 118 5.33 -10.40 -12.17
C PHE A 118 6.46 -11.44 -12.34
N SER A 119 7.55 -11.26 -11.60
CA SER A 119 8.70 -12.17 -11.62
C SER A 119 8.41 -13.49 -10.92
N LYS A 120 9.21 -14.51 -11.22
CA LYS A 120 9.14 -15.84 -10.60
C LYS A 120 9.41 -15.80 -9.09
N ASN A 121 10.19 -14.84 -8.62
CA ASN A 121 10.51 -14.63 -7.21
C ASN A 121 10.05 -13.23 -6.79
N ALA A 122 9.49 -13.12 -5.59
CA ALA A 122 9.10 -11.85 -5.00
C ALA A 122 10.27 -11.21 -4.26
N GLY A 123 11.27 -10.75 -5.00
CA GLY A 123 12.46 -10.10 -4.49
C GLY A 123 13.43 -9.75 -5.63
N PRO A 124 14.50 -9.01 -5.35
CA PRO A 124 15.44 -8.58 -6.36
C PRO A 124 16.14 -9.79 -7.00
N LEU A 125 16.22 -9.79 -8.33
CA LEU A 125 16.85 -10.84 -9.15
C LEU A 125 16.27 -12.24 -8.88
N ILE A 126 17.09 -13.12 -8.31
CA ILE A 126 16.73 -14.52 -7.98
C ILE A 126 16.40 -14.72 -6.50
N PHE A 127 16.47 -13.65 -5.70
CA PHE A 127 16.24 -13.73 -4.26
C PHE A 127 14.77 -13.54 -3.91
N GLY A 128 14.42 -13.94 -2.68
CA GLY A 128 13.06 -13.85 -2.18
C GLY A 128 12.23 -15.12 -2.38
N PRO A 129 11.02 -15.16 -1.84
CA PRO A 129 10.13 -16.30 -1.95
C PRO A 129 9.70 -16.50 -3.40
N LYS A 130 9.75 -17.75 -3.84
CA LYS A 130 9.25 -18.16 -5.15
C LYS A 130 7.72 -18.09 -5.15
N ARG A 131 7.13 -17.61 -6.25
CA ARG A 131 5.68 -17.66 -6.42
C ARG A 131 5.17 -19.10 -6.35
N PHE A 132 4.02 -19.28 -5.73
CA PHE A 132 3.33 -20.57 -5.69
C PHE A 132 2.75 -20.92 -7.05
N THR A 133 2.12 -19.93 -7.71
CA THR A 133 1.56 -20.03 -9.05
C THR A 133 2.06 -18.89 -9.93
N GLU A 134 2.06 -19.08 -11.23
CA GLU A 134 2.29 -17.98 -12.18
C GLU A 134 1.07 -17.06 -12.25
N PRO A 135 1.26 -15.75 -12.54
CA PRO A 135 0.14 -14.85 -12.75
C PRO A 135 -0.61 -15.25 -14.03
N ALA A 136 -1.94 -15.11 -14.01
CA ALA A 136 -2.76 -15.42 -15.18
C ALA A 136 -2.47 -14.51 -16.38
N LEU A 137 -2.02 -13.27 -16.12
CA LEU A 137 -1.64 -12.28 -17.13
C LEU A 137 -0.15 -11.95 -17.03
N LYS A 138 0.49 -11.77 -18.18
CA LYS A 138 1.84 -11.21 -18.26
C LYS A 138 1.78 -9.68 -18.20
N LEU A 139 2.93 -9.05 -17.95
CA LEU A 139 3.03 -7.59 -17.85
C LEU A 139 2.53 -6.85 -19.09
N ASN A 140 2.72 -7.41 -20.27
CA ASN A 140 2.25 -6.83 -21.53
C ASN A 140 0.77 -7.14 -21.85
N GLU A 141 0.06 -7.84 -21.00
CA GLU A 141 -1.34 -8.22 -21.15
C GLU A 141 -2.27 -7.49 -20.18
N ILE A 142 -1.69 -6.79 -19.20
CA ILE A 142 -2.47 -5.98 -18.25
C ILE A 142 -3.02 -4.71 -18.92
N PRO A 143 -4.14 -4.14 -18.42
CA PRO A 143 -4.64 -2.86 -18.89
C PRO A 143 -3.62 -1.74 -18.68
N LYS A 144 -3.84 -0.59 -19.37
CA LYS A 144 -3.04 0.61 -19.13
C LYS A 144 -3.14 1.01 -17.67
N ILE A 145 -1.99 1.24 -17.03
CA ILE A 145 -1.89 1.67 -15.64
C ILE A 145 -1.62 3.17 -15.60
N ASP A 146 -2.36 3.88 -14.77
CA ASP A 146 -2.23 5.33 -14.56
C ASP A 146 -1.41 5.65 -13.31
N LEU A 147 -1.49 4.78 -12.28
CA LEU A 147 -0.77 4.94 -11.00
C LEU A 147 -0.17 3.60 -10.52
N PHE A 148 0.99 3.68 -9.86
CA PHE A 148 1.69 2.54 -9.23
C PHE A 148 2.43 2.99 -7.97
#